data_9b60b99f965bb022980699efda59f011
#
_entry.id   9b60b99f965bb022980699efda59f011
#
_cell.length_a   1.000
_cell.length_b   1.000
_cell.length_c   1.000
_cell.angle_alpha   90.00
_cell.angle_beta   90.00
_cell.angle_gamma   90.00
#
_symmetry.space_group_name_H-M   'P 1'
#
loop_
_entity.id
_entity.type
_entity.pdbx_description
1 polymer ?
#
loop_
_entity_poly.entity_id
_entity_poly.type
_entity_poly.pdbx_seq_one_letter_code
_entity_poly.pdbx_strand_id
1 'polypeptide(L)'
;MKRIGIFILLAVLLTGCSKKEAPVTRVVTGVQVEYDGHGETISRSYSKPSSVQSMLTYLRILRPFGPTIPEGEFDSTCQITLHYSHGPDSVYLQQGNQYICRDGGDWQNIDNARANLIYPLLLLLPSDA
;
A
#
# COMPACT_ATOMS: atom_id res chain seq x y z
N MET A 1 -4.19 1.19 42.80
CA MET A 1 -4.25 1.29 42.63
C MET A 1 -3.85 0.99 42.09
N LYS A 2 -4.35 1.53 42.02
CA LYS A 2 -4.48 1.67 41.87
C LYS A 2 -4.15 1.55 41.23
N ARG A 3 -4.50 1.65 41.55
CA ARG A 3 -4.64 1.83 41.31
C ARG A 3 -4.26 1.68 40.60
N ILE A 4 -4.85 1.90 40.94
CA ILE A 4 -4.96 2.00 40.62
C ILE A 4 -4.53 1.76 39.80
N GLY A 5 -4.69 2.31 40.61
CA GLY A 5 -4.91 2.14 40.34
C GLY A 5 -4.31 1.95 39.38
N ILE A 6 -4.96 1.98 39.46
CA ILE A 6 -5.05 2.06 39.15
C ILE A 6 -4.51 1.89 38.27
N PHE A 7 -5.24 2.11 38.47
CA PHE A 7 -5.20 2.20 38.12
C PHE A 7 -4.64 1.96 37.28
N ILE A 8 -5.08 1.96 37.64
CA ILE A 8 -5.19 1.85 37.32
C ILE A 8 -4.70 1.61 36.47
N LEU A 9 -5.20 1.77 36.73
CA LEU A 9 -5.31 1.69 36.42
C LEU A 9 -4.88 1.55 35.66
N LEU A 10 -5.34 1.56 35.94
CA LEU A 10 -5.51 1.54 35.56
C LEU A 10 -5.17 1.35 34.68
N ALA A 11 -5.34 1.42 35.23
CA ALA A 11 -5.69 1.27 34.60
C ALA A 11 -5.33 1.16 33.79
N VAL A 12 -5.61 1.37 34.28
CA VAL A 12 -5.89 1.29 33.66
C VAL A 12 -5.50 1.28 32.89
N LEU A 13 -5.84 1.51 33.19
CA LEU A 13 -6.07 1.49 32.79
C LEU A 13 -5.68 1.44 32.08
N LEU A 14 -5.96 1.49 32.37
CA LEU A 14 -6.29 1.43 31.85
C LEU A 14 -6.02 1.29 31.15
N THR A 15 -6.18 1.31 31.60
CA THR A 15 -6.68 1.17 30.87
C THR A 15 -6.36 0.95 30.17
N GLY A 16 -6.28 1.02 30.97
CA GLY A 16 -6.88 0.63 30.12
C GLY A 16 -6.64 0.63 29.52
N CYS A 17 -6.85 0.65 29.62
CA CYS A 17 -7.44 0.50 28.73
C CYS A 17 -7.36 0.42 28.33
N SER A 18 -7.42 0.35 28.55
CA SER A 18 -7.97 0.17 27.78
C SER A 18 -8.07 0.17 27.39
N LYS A 19 -8.14 0.00 27.57
CA LYS A 19 -8.49 0.01 26.93
C LYS A 19 -8.07 -0.02 26.25
N LYS A 20 -7.98 -0.52 26.39
CA LYS A 20 -7.46 -0.36 25.39
C LYS A 20 -8.01 0.07 24.38
N GLU A 21 -7.44 0.41 24.15
CA GLU A 21 -8.26 1.01 23.17
C GLU A 21 -8.01 0.39 21.82
N ALA A 22 -9.08 0.15 21.06
CA ALA A 22 -8.92 -0.41 19.74
C ALA A 22 -8.09 0.55 18.89
N PRO A 23 -7.11 0.06 18.12
CA PRO A 23 -6.37 0.93 17.21
C PRO A 23 -7.33 1.53 16.21
N VAL A 24 -7.15 2.81 15.92
CA VAL A 24 -7.96 3.46 14.91
C VAL A 24 -7.64 2.83 13.57
N THR A 25 -8.65 2.22 12.95
CA THR A 25 -8.48 1.55 11.67
C THR A 25 -8.47 2.57 10.55
N ARG A 26 -7.38 2.65 9.83
CA ARG A 26 -7.31 3.48 8.65
C ARG A 26 -7.87 2.71 7.47
N VAL A 27 -8.70 3.37 6.68
CA VAL A 27 -9.32 2.78 5.51
C VAL A 27 -8.75 3.48 4.29
N VAL A 28 -8.40 2.70 3.27
CA VAL A 28 -7.95 3.28 2.01
C VAL A 28 -9.15 3.86 1.30
N THR A 29 -9.14 5.16 1.07
CA THR A 29 -10.24 5.88 0.42
C THR A 29 -9.96 6.20 -1.03
N GLY A 30 -8.69 6.12 -1.46
CA GLY A 30 -8.33 6.39 -2.83
C GLY A 30 -6.99 5.79 -3.17
N VAL A 31 -6.76 5.61 -4.46
CA VAL A 31 -5.49 5.11 -4.97
C VAL A 31 -5.13 5.92 -6.20
N GLN A 32 -3.89 6.39 -6.27
CA GLN A 32 -3.35 7.02 -7.46
C GLN A 32 -2.23 6.14 -8.02
N VAL A 33 -2.22 5.98 -9.34
CA VAL A 33 -1.21 5.18 -10.02
C VAL A 33 -0.59 6.00 -11.12
N GLU A 34 0.76 6.04 -11.13
CA GLU A 34 1.54 6.62 -12.21
C GLU A 34 2.40 5.51 -12.77
N TYR A 35 2.18 5.16 -14.02
CA TYR A 35 2.87 4.06 -14.68
C TYR A 35 3.60 4.58 -15.93
N ASP A 36 4.85 4.15 -16.10
CA ASP A 36 5.64 4.50 -17.28
C ASP A 36 6.25 3.22 -17.81
N GLY A 37 5.84 2.82 -19.00
CA GLY A 37 6.33 1.60 -19.63
C GLY A 37 5.56 1.29 -20.88
N HIS A 38 6.01 0.32 -21.65
CA HIS A 38 5.40 -0.08 -22.91
C HIS A 38 5.23 1.10 -23.87
N GLY A 39 6.13 2.09 -23.77
CA GLY A 39 6.05 3.28 -24.63
C GLY A 39 4.92 4.24 -24.26
N GLU A 40 4.34 4.09 -23.07
CA GLU A 40 3.21 4.89 -22.61
C GLU A 40 3.43 5.41 -21.20
N THR A 41 2.75 6.51 -20.90
CA THR A 41 2.62 6.97 -19.52
C THR A 41 1.14 6.92 -19.18
N ILE A 42 0.80 6.20 -18.10
CA ILE A 42 -0.58 5.99 -17.69
C ILE A 42 -0.77 6.56 -16.30
N SER A 43 -1.77 7.43 -16.15
CA SER A 43 -2.17 7.98 -14.86
C SER A 43 -3.58 7.52 -14.54
N ARG A 44 -3.80 7.05 -13.32
CA ARG A 44 -5.11 6.61 -12.87
C ARG A 44 -5.39 7.11 -11.47
N SER A 45 -6.66 7.45 -11.22
CA SER A 45 -7.14 7.83 -9.89
C SER A 45 -8.41 7.04 -9.62
N TYR A 46 -8.42 6.35 -8.50
CA TYR A 46 -9.52 5.48 -8.11
C TYR A 46 -10.07 5.90 -6.75
N SER A 47 -11.38 6.02 -6.65
CA SER A 47 -12.06 6.28 -5.39
C SER A 47 -13.27 5.37 -5.17
N LYS A 48 -13.73 4.69 -6.23
CA LYS A 48 -14.80 3.71 -6.07
C LYS A 48 -14.28 2.53 -5.27
N PRO A 49 -15.06 2.00 -4.33
CA PRO A 49 -14.61 0.85 -3.53
C PRO A 49 -14.14 -0.34 -4.36
N SER A 50 -14.82 -0.64 -5.48
CA SER A 50 -14.42 -1.77 -6.31
C SER A 50 -13.07 -1.56 -6.98
N SER A 51 -12.81 -0.36 -7.47
CA SER A 51 -11.53 -0.02 -8.10
C SER A 51 -10.41 -0.03 -7.09
N VAL A 52 -10.66 0.60 -5.93
CA VAL A 52 -9.69 0.61 -4.83
C VAL A 52 -9.35 -0.82 -4.43
N GLN A 53 -10.37 -1.68 -4.29
CA GLN A 53 -10.16 -3.07 -3.90
C GLN A 53 -9.32 -3.83 -4.93
N SER A 54 -9.52 -3.57 -6.21
CA SER A 54 -8.72 -4.19 -7.27
C SER A 54 -7.25 -3.84 -7.11
N MET A 55 -6.93 -2.59 -6.83
CA MET A 55 -5.54 -2.17 -6.65
C MET A 55 -4.94 -2.76 -5.38
N LEU A 56 -5.71 -2.83 -4.30
CA LEU A 56 -5.24 -3.43 -3.06
C LEU A 56 -4.98 -4.93 -3.24
N THR A 57 -5.82 -5.59 -4.03
CA THR A 57 -5.62 -7.01 -4.35
C THR A 57 -4.33 -7.20 -5.14
N TYR A 58 -4.07 -6.32 -6.10
CA TYR A 58 -2.82 -6.39 -6.85
C TYR A 58 -1.62 -6.29 -5.91
N LEU A 59 -1.61 -5.31 -5.02
CA LEU A 59 -0.49 -5.16 -4.08
C LEU A 59 -0.33 -6.38 -3.19
N ARG A 60 -1.44 -6.99 -2.77
CA ARG A 60 -1.40 -8.15 -1.89
C ARG A 60 -0.82 -9.38 -2.58
N ILE A 61 -1.13 -9.59 -3.85
CA ILE A 61 -0.65 -10.79 -4.56
C ILE A 61 0.82 -10.73 -4.94
N LEU A 62 1.45 -9.55 -4.87
CA LEU A 62 2.87 -9.42 -5.20
C LEU A 62 3.75 -10.21 -4.26
N ARG A 63 3.37 -10.33 -2.99
CA ARG A 63 4.07 -11.13 -1.98
C ARG A 63 5.57 -10.86 -1.96
N PRO A 64 6.00 -9.67 -1.53
CA PRO A 64 7.43 -9.39 -1.44
C PRO A 64 8.13 -10.45 -0.60
N PHE A 65 9.30 -10.91 -1.04
CA PHE A 65 9.90 -12.08 -0.42
C PHE A 65 11.38 -11.96 -0.09
N GLY A 66 11.90 -10.80 0.03
CA GLY A 66 13.27 -10.67 0.51
C GLY A 66 13.89 -9.34 0.14
N PRO A 67 14.68 -8.77 1.06
CA PRO A 67 15.34 -7.50 0.77
C PRO A 67 16.36 -7.69 -0.34
N THR A 68 16.52 -6.64 -1.14
CA THR A 68 17.44 -6.67 -2.27
C THR A 68 17.85 -5.25 -2.61
N ILE A 69 18.82 -5.14 -3.51
CA ILE A 69 19.20 -3.85 -4.09
C ILE A 69 18.89 -3.97 -5.57
N PRO A 70 18.00 -3.10 -6.11
CA PRO A 70 17.66 -3.19 -7.52
C PRO A 70 18.89 -3.03 -8.41
N GLU A 71 18.98 -3.85 -9.43
CA GLU A 71 20.09 -3.84 -10.38
C GLU A 71 19.58 -3.82 -11.80
N GLY A 72 20.34 -3.17 -12.68
CA GLY A 72 20.05 -3.16 -14.09
C GLY A 72 19.12 -2.04 -14.48
N GLU A 73 18.68 -2.09 -15.72
CA GLU A 73 17.73 -1.13 -16.28
C GLU A 73 16.34 -1.76 -16.26
N PHE A 74 15.33 -0.91 -16.18
CA PHE A 74 13.96 -1.37 -16.07
C PHE A 74 13.14 -0.85 -17.23
N ASP A 75 12.31 -1.73 -17.79
CA ASP A 75 11.43 -1.37 -18.90
C ASP A 75 10.23 -0.56 -18.45
N SER A 76 9.94 -0.59 -17.17
CA SER A 76 8.79 0.12 -16.62
C SER A 76 9.04 0.54 -15.17
N THR A 77 8.34 1.60 -14.78
CA THR A 77 8.30 2.03 -13.38
C THR A 77 6.86 2.34 -13.03
N CYS A 78 6.51 2.13 -11.77
CA CYS A 78 5.14 2.36 -11.33
C CYS A 78 5.16 2.92 -9.92
N GLN A 79 4.39 3.99 -9.70
CA GLN A 79 4.21 4.53 -8.36
C GLN A 79 2.74 4.38 -8.00
N ILE A 80 2.47 3.74 -6.86
CA ILE A 80 1.11 3.54 -6.38
C ILE A 80 1.00 4.23 -5.03
N THR A 81 0.11 5.21 -4.94
CA THR A 81 -0.10 5.98 -3.72
C THR A 81 -1.45 5.61 -3.13
N LEU A 82 -1.44 5.20 -1.87
CA LEU A 82 -2.67 4.90 -1.14
C LEU A 82 -3.03 6.08 -0.26
N HIS A 83 -4.24 6.60 -0.44
CA HIS A 83 -4.79 7.65 0.40
C HIS A 83 -5.70 7.01 1.44
N TYR A 84 -5.53 7.42 2.69
CA TYR A 84 -6.28 6.84 3.80
C TYR A 84 -7.31 7.84 4.33
N SER A 85 -8.27 7.33 5.08
CA SER A 85 -9.29 8.16 5.72
C SER A 85 -8.66 9.19 6.68
N HIS A 86 -7.48 8.89 7.21
CA HIS A 86 -6.71 9.84 8.01
C HIS A 86 -5.26 9.34 8.08
N GLY A 87 -4.36 10.27 8.43
CA GLY A 87 -2.94 9.97 8.48
C GLY A 87 -2.27 10.11 7.11
N PRO A 88 -0.96 9.90 7.07
CA PRO A 88 -0.20 10.08 5.83
C PRO A 88 -0.46 8.99 4.82
N ASP A 89 -0.20 9.30 3.55
CA ASP A 89 -0.31 8.35 2.45
C ASP A 89 0.79 7.29 2.54
N SER A 90 0.54 6.16 1.90
CA SER A 90 1.59 5.17 1.66
C SER A 90 1.94 5.20 0.19
N VAL A 91 3.23 5.16 -0.12
CA VAL A 91 3.72 5.21 -1.49
C VAL A 91 4.51 3.96 -1.80
N TYR A 92 4.09 3.24 -2.83
CA TYR A 92 4.81 2.07 -3.33
C TYR A 92 5.50 2.44 -4.63
N LEU A 93 6.76 2.06 -4.75
CA LEU A 93 7.51 2.22 -5.99
C LEU A 93 7.85 0.83 -6.51
N GLN A 94 7.47 0.55 -7.76
CA GLN A 94 7.77 -0.71 -8.41
C GLN A 94 8.70 -0.45 -9.58
N GLN A 95 9.79 -1.20 -9.65
CA GLN A 95 10.73 -1.11 -10.77
C GLN A 95 10.65 -2.38 -11.58
N GLY A 96 10.21 -2.23 -12.81
CA GLY A 96 9.97 -3.35 -13.68
C GLY A 96 8.95 -4.29 -13.06
N ASN A 97 9.16 -5.56 -13.26
CA ASN A 97 8.33 -6.60 -12.64
C ASN A 97 9.14 -7.39 -11.60
N GLN A 98 10.17 -6.75 -11.02
CA GLN A 98 11.14 -7.44 -10.17
C GLN A 98 11.21 -6.91 -8.74
N TYR A 99 11.01 -5.61 -8.54
CA TYR A 99 11.29 -4.98 -7.26
C TYR A 99 10.20 -4.04 -6.82
N ILE A 100 9.98 -3.95 -5.53
CA ILE A 100 9.05 -2.99 -4.95
C ILE A 100 9.62 -2.46 -3.62
N CYS A 101 9.36 -1.19 -3.32
CA CYS A 101 9.61 -0.66 -1.99
C CYS A 101 8.40 0.14 -1.53
N ARG A 102 8.26 0.29 -0.23
CA ARG A 102 7.14 1.01 0.38
C ARG A 102 7.70 2.11 1.26
N ASP A 103 7.18 3.33 1.04
CA ASP A 103 7.47 4.50 1.88
C ASP A 103 8.97 4.75 2.06
N GLY A 104 9.75 4.52 0.99
CA GLY A 104 11.18 4.75 1.02
C GLY A 104 11.97 3.73 1.82
N GLY A 105 11.34 2.61 2.19
CA GLY A 105 12.00 1.54 2.91
C GLY A 105 12.86 0.67 2.02
N ASP A 106 13.18 -0.52 2.50
CA ASP A 106 14.03 -1.44 1.76
C ASP A 106 13.32 -1.95 0.51
N TRP A 107 14.09 -2.12 -0.55
CA TRP A 107 13.59 -2.77 -1.76
C TRP A 107 13.46 -4.27 -1.52
N GLN A 108 12.43 -4.86 -2.10
CA GLN A 108 12.18 -6.29 -1.99
C GLN A 108 11.91 -6.90 -3.35
N ASN A 109 12.23 -8.17 -3.47
CA ASN A 109 11.92 -8.95 -4.67
C ASN A 109 10.42 -9.25 -4.70
N ILE A 110 9.85 -9.28 -5.90
CA ILE A 110 8.45 -9.65 -6.08
C ILE A 110 8.32 -10.67 -7.21
N ASP A 111 7.18 -11.36 -7.26
CA ASP A 111 6.90 -12.35 -8.28
C ASP A 111 6.72 -11.65 -9.64
N ASN A 112 7.57 -12.00 -10.61
CA ASN A 112 7.56 -11.37 -11.93
C ASN A 112 6.22 -11.51 -12.64
N ALA A 113 5.64 -12.70 -12.62
CA ALA A 113 4.40 -12.95 -13.34
C ALA A 113 3.26 -12.12 -12.77
N ARG A 114 3.21 -11.98 -11.46
CA ARG A 114 2.15 -11.20 -10.81
C ARG A 114 2.37 -9.70 -11.00
N ALA A 115 3.61 -9.25 -10.93
CA ALA A 115 3.93 -7.85 -11.13
C ALA A 115 3.60 -7.40 -12.57
N ASN A 116 3.68 -8.30 -13.53
CA ASN A 116 3.33 -8.00 -14.91
C ASN A 116 1.84 -7.70 -15.09
N LEU A 117 1.00 -8.04 -14.11
CA LEU A 117 -0.43 -7.80 -14.20
C LEU A 117 -0.78 -6.32 -14.09
N ILE A 118 0.14 -5.48 -13.62
CA ILE A 118 -0.17 -4.06 -13.43
C ILE A 118 -0.58 -3.39 -14.74
N TYR A 119 0.12 -3.65 -15.83
CA TYR A 119 -0.18 -3.00 -17.10
C TYR A 119 -1.56 -3.36 -17.63
N PRO A 120 -1.91 -4.65 -17.81
CA PRO A 120 -3.27 -4.98 -18.25
C PRO A 120 -4.34 -4.54 -17.26
N LEU A 121 -4.05 -4.55 -15.97
CA LEU A 121 -5.01 -4.08 -14.97
C LEU A 121 -5.34 -2.60 -15.19
N LEU A 122 -4.32 -1.77 -15.42
CA LEU A 122 -4.55 -0.34 -15.67
C LEU A 122 -5.33 -0.10 -16.97
N LEU A 123 -5.10 -0.94 -17.98
CA LEU A 123 -5.84 -0.82 -19.24
C LEU A 123 -7.31 -1.19 -19.07
N LEU A 124 -7.60 -2.18 -18.22
CA LEU A 124 -8.97 -2.63 -17.98
C LEU A 124 -9.71 -1.80 -16.95
N LEU A 125 -9.00 -1.00 -16.16
CA LEU A 125 -9.57 -0.26 -15.05
C LEU A 125 -9.30 1.23 -15.25
N PRO A 126 -10.15 1.93 -16.02
CA PRO A 126 -9.96 3.37 -16.23
C PRO A 126 -10.18 4.15 -14.94
N SER A 127 -9.68 5.38 -14.90
CA SER A 127 -9.90 6.25 -13.76
C SER A 127 -11.40 6.41 -13.48
N ASP A 128 -11.73 6.51 -12.22
CA ASP A 128 -13.11 6.78 -11.83
C ASP A 128 -13.51 8.19 -12.26
N ALA A 129 -14.76 8.32 -12.67
CA ALA A 129 -15.31 9.60 -13.10
C ALA A 129 -15.65 10.48 -11.90
#